data_c47255e549f63e358e6db0a6338eaa60
#
_entry.id   c47255e549f63e358e6db0a6338eaa60
#
_cell.length_a   1.000
_cell.length_b   1.000
_cell.length_c   1.000
_cell.angle_alpha   90.00
_cell.angle_beta   90.00
_cell.angle_gamma   90.00
#
_symmetry.space_group_name_H-M   'P 1'
#
loop_
_entity.id
_entity.type
_entity.pdbx_description
1 polymer ?
#
loop_
_entity_poly.entity_id
_entity_poly.type
_entity_poly.pdbx_seq_one_letter_code
_entity_poly.pdbx_strand_id
1 'polypeptide(L)'
;MNVRIKWVEGVAFIGESETGHAVVLDGAPENGGRNIGMRPMEMLLIGMGACTSFDVVTILKKARQPIVDCVAEISADRADEVPKVFTKIHVHFVITGNNLNATQVERAVKLSAEKYCSASIMLAKSVEITHDFVIKPIEIKLSEI
;
A
#
# COMPACT_ATOMS: atom_id res chain seq x y z
N MET A 1 -16.93 0.42 -12.68
CA MET A 1 -15.66 -0.29 -12.34
C MET A 1 -15.98 -1.77 -12.20
N ASN A 2 -15.42 -2.60 -13.04
CA ASN A 2 -15.66 -4.04 -13.05
C ASN A 2 -14.33 -4.78 -13.00
N VAL A 3 -14.34 -5.90 -12.27
CA VAL A 3 -13.23 -6.83 -12.22
C VAL A 3 -13.76 -8.25 -12.44
N ARG A 4 -12.91 -9.11 -12.96
CA ARG A 4 -13.23 -10.52 -13.19
C ARG A 4 -12.18 -11.37 -12.50
N ILE A 5 -12.61 -12.35 -11.73
CA ILE A 5 -11.72 -13.32 -11.09
C ILE A 5 -11.98 -14.67 -11.74
N LYS A 6 -10.93 -15.25 -12.31
CA LYS A 6 -10.98 -16.57 -12.95
C LYS A 6 -10.14 -17.56 -12.15
N TRP A 7 -10.75 -18.67 -11.76
CA TRP A 7 -10.03 -19.81 -11.24
C TRP A 7 -9.19 -20.47 -12.34
N VAL A 8 -7.93 -20.80 -12.04
CA VAL A 8 -7.01 -21.46 -12.98
C VAL A 8 -6.88 -22.93 -12.62
N GLU A 9 -6.32 -23.21 -11.45
CA GLU A 9 -6.19 -24.57 -10.91
C GLU A 9 -5.85 -24.52 -9.41
N GLY A 10 -6.10 -25.58 -8.66
CA GLY A 10 -5.83 -25.62 -7.22
C GLY A 10 -6.46 -24.45 -6.51
N VAL A 11 -5.65 -23.59 -5.91
CA VAL A 11 -6.06 -22.35 -5.25
C VAL A 11 -5.48 -21.10 -5.94
N ALA A 12 -5.14 -21.22 -7.23
CA ALA A 12 -4.62 -20.14 -8.06
C ALA A 12 -5.72 -19.47 -8.88
N PHE A 13 -5.69 -18.15 -8.94
CA PHE A 13 -6.65 -17.31 -9.65
C PHE A 13 -5.96 -16.23 -10.48
N ILE A 14 -6.63 -15.75 -11.52
CA ILE A 14 -6.26 -14.54 -12.25
C ILE A 14 -7.34 -13.51 -12.01
N GLY A 15 -6.94 -12.36 -11.49
CA GLY A 15 -7.77 -11.15 -11.41
C GLY A 15 -7.51 -10.25 -12.60
N GLU A 16 -8.57 -9.81 -13.27
CA GLU A 16 -8.53 -8.94 -14.46
C GLU A 16 -9.37 -7.69 -14.18
N SER A 17 -8.83 -6.52 -14.53
CA SER A 17 -9.57 -5.26 -14.48
C SER A 17 -10.13 -4.90 -15.86
N GLU A 18 -11.21 -4.12 -15.91
CA GLU A 18 -11.77 -3.59 -17.17
C GLU A 18 -10.79 -2.67 -17.93
N THR A 19 -9.71 -2.22 -17.26
CA THR A 19 -8.63 -1.40 -17.87
C THR A 19 -7.56 -2.24 -18.57
N GLY A 20 -7.72 -3.57 -18.63
CA GLY A 20 -6.84 -4.47 -19.37
C GLY A 20 -5.60 -4.94 -18.60
N HIS A 21 -5.59 -4.83 -17.27
CA HIS A 21 -4.50 -5.32 -16.43
C HIS A 21 -4.91 -6.59 -15.69
N ALA A 22 -3.94 -7.47 -15.44
CA ALA A 22 -4.15 -8.71 -14.74
C ALA A 22 -3.12 -8.95 -13.64
N VAL A 23 -3.52 -9.72 -12.64
CA VAL A 23 -2.66 -10.15 -11.53
C VAL A 23 -2.94 -11.61 -11.19
N VAL A 24 -1.87 -12.35 -10.83
CA VAL A 24 -1.99 -13.71 -10.33
C VAL A 24 -2.13 -13.68 -8.81
N LEU A 25 -3.13 -14.40 -8.31
CA LEU A 25 -3.36 -14.62 -6.88
C LEU A 25 -3.23 -16.13 -6.60
N ASP A 26 -2.63 -16.47 -5.45
CA ASP A 26 -2.45 -17.88 -5.07
C ASP A 26 -2.64 -18.05 -3.56
N GLY A 27 -2.97 -19.25 -3.16
CA GLY A 27 -3.01 -19.66 -1.76
C GLY A 27 -1.62 -19.84 -1.15
N ALA A 28 -1.57 -19.95 0.17
CA ALA A 28 -0.35 -20.34 0.87
C ALA A 28 -0.06 -21.84 0.63
N PRO A 29 1.23 -22.28 0.66
CA PRO A 29 1.59 -23.69 0.44
C PRO A 29 0.84 -24.66 1.35
N GLU A 30 0.66 -24.30 2.62
CA GLU A 30 -0.10 -25.09 3.59
C GLU A 30 -1.60 -25.25 3.23
N ASN A 31 -2.11 -24.39 2.35
CA ASN A 31 -3.48 -24.44 1.82
C ASN A 31 -3.54 -24.97 0.37
N GLY A 32 -2.46 -25.61 -0.11
CA GLY A 32 -2.39 -26.15 -1.46
C GLY A 32 -1.94 -25.17 -2.54
N GLY A 33 -1.44 -23.99 -2.16
CA GLY A 33 -0.85 -23.03 -3.08
C GLY A 33 0.56 -23.41 -3.51
N ARG A 34 1.01 -22.83 -4.62
CA ARG A 34 2.35 -23.02 -5.20
C ARG A 34 3.26 -21.80 -5.06
N ASN A 35 2.78 -20.77 -4.39
CA ASN A 35 3.48 -19.49 -4.21
C ASN A 35 3.84 -18.79 -5.54
N ILE A 36 2.96 -18.88 -6.53
CA ILE A 36 3.13 -18.26 -7.85
C ILE A 36 2.48 -16.89 -7.97
N GLY A 37 1.78 -16.45 -6.93
CA GLY A 37 1.11 -15.16 -6.86
C GLY A 37 0.97 -14.68 -5.42
N MET A 38 0.62 -13.39 -5.27
CA MET A 38 0.33 -12.82 -3.96
C MET A 38 -0.96 -13.38 -3.37
N ARG A 39 -1.08 -13.30 -2.04
CA ARG A 39 -2.30 -13.73 -1.34
C ARG A 39 -3.41 -12.69 -1.53
N PRO A 40 -4.69 -13.10 -1.57
CA PRO A 40 -5.81 -12.15 -1.65
C PRO A 40 -5.78 -11.06 -0.57
N MET A 41 -5.39 -11.41 0.66
CA MET A 41 -5.30 -10.43 1.75
C MET A 41 -4.10 -9.48 1.59
N GLU A 42 -2.99 -9.93 1.01
CA GLU A 42 -1.86 -9.06 0.64
C GLU A 42 -2.27 -8.04 -0.42
N MET A 43 -3.10 -8.46 -1.40
CA MET A 43 -3.62 -7.56 -2.43
C MET A 43 -4.45 -6.41 -1.84
N LEU A 44 -5.20 -6.64 -0.77
CA LEU A 44 -5.94 -5.58 -0.07
C LEU A 44 -4.98 -4.54 0.52
N LEU A 45 -3.87 -4.97 1.12
CA LEU A 45 -2.83 -4.07 1.67
C LEU A 45 -2.11 -3.33 0.55
N ILE A 46 -1.77 -4.01 -0.54
CA ILE A 46 -1.13 -3.39 -1.71
C ILE A 46 -2.04 -2.32 -2.32
N GLY A 47 -3.32 -2.63 -2.51
CA GLY A 47 -4.30 -1.67 -3.02
C GLY A 47 -4.47 -0.45 -2.11
N MET A 48 -4.56 -0.67 -0.80
CA MET A 48 -4.61 0.41 0.18
C MET A 48 -3.32 1.24 0.16
N GLY A 49 -2.16 0.58 0.17
CA GLY A 49 -0.85 1.25 0.15
C GLY A 49 -0.65 2.11 -1.10
N ALA A 50 -1.01 1.58 -2.27
CA ALA A 50 -0.96 2.36 -3.51
C ALA A 50 -1.90 3.57 -3.48
N CYS A 51 -3.13 3.40 -2.96
CA CYS A 51 -4.11 4.47 -2.83
C CYS A 51 -3.59 5.61 -1.92
N THR A 52 -3.09 5.28 -0.73
CA THR A 52 -2.59 6.29 0.21
C THR A 52 -1.30 6.96 -0.28
N SER A 53 -0.39 6.20 -0.92
CA SER A 53 0.84 6.75 -1.51
C SER A 53 0.55 7.71 -2.66
N PHE A 54 -0.42 7.40 -3.50
CA PHE A 54 -0.87 8.30 -4.56
C PHE A 54 -1.29 9.66 -4.01
N ASP A 55 -2.07 9.68 -2.93
CA ASP A 55 -2.49 10.91 -2.29
C ASP A 55 -1.31 11.70 -1.70
N VAL A 56 -0.44 11.03 -0.93
CA VAL A 56 0.72 11.66 -0.30
C VAL A 56 1.61 12.31 -1.34
N VAL A 57 1.97 11.58 -2.41
CA VAL A 57 2.79 12.10 -3.51
C VAL A 57 2.11 13.28 -4.20
N THR A 58 0.81 13.17 -4.48
CA THR A 58 0.05 14.22 -5.16
C THR A 58 -0.04 15.49 -4.31
N ILE A 59 -0.29 15.35 -3.01
CA ILE A 59 -0.38 16.49 -2.08
C ILE A 59 0.98 17.18 -1.96
N LEU A 60 2.07 16.42 -1.81
CA LEU A 60 3.42 16.96 -1.70
C LEU A 60 3.85 17.69 -2.99
N LYS A 61 3.54 17.13 -4.16
CA LYS A 61 3.79 17.80 -5.45
C LYS A 61 2.99 19.10 -5.59
N LYS A 62 1.71 19.11 -5.21
CA LYS A 62 0.89 20.33 -5.19
C LYS A 62 1.42 21.37 -4.20
N ALA A 63 1.97 20.95 -3.08
CA ALA A 63 2.66 21.80 -2.11
C ALA A 63 4.08 22.21 -2.56
N ARG A 64 4.49 21.88 -3.79
CA ARG A 64 5.81 22.18 -4.36
C ARG A 64 6.97 21.64 -3.54
N GLN A 65 6.74 20.52 -2.87
CA GLN A 65 7.81 19.84 -2.14
C GLN A 65 8.69 19.05 -3.13
N PRO A 66 10.02 19.11 -2.98
CA PRO A 66 10.95 18.44 -3.88
C PRO A 66 11.08 16.94 -3.54
N ILE A 67 9.96 16.24 -3.58
CA ILE A 67 9.89 14.78 -3.38
C ILE A 67 10.47 14.06 -4.59
N VAL A 68 11.31 13.05 -4.32
CA VAL A 68 11.96 12.21 -5.33
C VAL A 68 11.44 10.77 -5.26
N ASP A 69 11.17 10.27 -4.05
CA ASP A 69 10.67 8.92 -3.85
C ASP A 69 9.71 8.84 -2.65
N CYS A 70 8.83 7.86 -2.71
CA CYS A 70 7.85 7.57 -1.66
C CYS A 70 7.64 6.06 -1.58
N VAL A 71 8.07 5.44 -0.50
CA VAL A 71 7.83 4.04 -0.20
C VAL A 71 6.85 3.96 0.97
N ALA A 72 5.83 3.13 0.84
CA ALA A 72 4.93 2.77 1.94
C ALA A 72 5.22 1.33 2.37
N GLU A 73 5.77 1.16 3.56
CA GLU A 73 5.97 -0.13 4.21
C GLU A 73 4.75 -0.41 5.09
N ILE A 74 4.06 -1.53 4.83
CA ILE A 74 2.80 -1.84 5.51
C ILE A 74 2.96 -3.13 6.28
N SER A 75 2.66 -3.07 7.58
CA SER A 75 2.50 -4.22 8.45
C SER A 75 1.06 -4.36 8.90
N ALA A 76 0.60 -5.59 9.06
CA ALA A 76 -0.77 -5.87 9.49
C ALA A 76 -0.85 -7.11 10.36
N ASP A 77 -1.66 -7.03 11.41
CA ASP A 77 -2.03 -8.16 12.24
C ASP A 77 -3.40 -8.71 11.79
N ARG A 78 -3.56 -10.01 11.91
CA ARG A 78 -4.81 -10.70 11.60
C ARG A 78 -5.37 -11.39 12.86
N ALA A 79 -6.67 -11.59 12.88
CA ALA A 79 -7.31 -12.40 13.92
C ALA A 79 -6.78 -13.84 13.89
N ASP A 80 -6.62 -14.44 15.08
CA ASP A 80 -6.14 -15.81 15.25
C ASP A 80 -7.17 -16.83 14.73
N GLU A 81 -8.45 -16.52 14.90
CA GLU A 81 -9.58 -17.38 14.54
C GLU A 81 -10.23 -16.95 13.23
N VAL A 82 -10.94 -17.88 12.61
CA VAL A 82 -11.72 -17.64 11.37
C VAL A 82 -13.02 -16.86 11.73
N PRO A 83 -13.30 -15.79 10.96
CA PRO A 83 -12.59 -15.25 9.80
C PRO A 83 -11.33 -14.46 10.23
N LYS A 84 -10.19 -14.78 9.61
CA LYS A 84 -8.91 -14.13 9.87
C LYS A 84 -8.83 -12.75 9.22
N VAL A 85 -9.65 -11.83 9.71
CA VAL A 85 -9.68 -10.43 9.27
C VAL A 85 -8.45 -9.67 9.77
N PHE A 86 -8.13 -8.53 9.16
CA PHE A 86 -7.16 -7.61 9.74
C PHE A 86 -7.71 -7.00 11.03
N THR A 87 -6.88 -6.96 12.06
CA THR A 87 -7.18 -6.32 13.34
C THR A 87 -6.43 -4.99 13.49
N LYS A 88 -5.21 -4.92 12.95
CA LYS A 88 -4.40 -3.71 12.90
C LYS A 88 -3.68 -3.62 11.56
N ILE A 89 -3.50 -2.39 11.09
CA ILE A 89 -2.67 -2.06 9.94
C ILE A 89 -1.84 -0.84 10.31
N HIS A 90 -0.54 -0.89 10.06
CA HIS A 90 0.35 0.24 10.21
C HIS A 90 1.02 0.56 8.87
N VAL A 91 1.00 1.83 8.49
CA VAL A 91 1.62 2.34 7.27
C VAL A 91 2.77 3.24 7.65
N HIS A 92 3.99 2.80 7.38
CA HIS A 92 5.21 3.59 7.53
C HIS A 92 5.63 4.18 6.18
N PHE A 93 5.67 5.50 6.07
CA PHE A 93 6.11 6.17 4.86
C PHE A 93 7.60 6.52 4.94
N VAL A 94 8.38 6.09 3.96
CA VAL A 94 9.75 6.56 3.72
C VAL A 94 9.69 7.54 2.55
N ILE A 95 9.85 8.83 2.84
CA ILE A 95 9.73 9.90 1.84
C ILE A 95 11.12 10.51 1.60
N THR A 96 11.59 10.40 0.36
CA THR A 96 12.92 10.87 -0.02
C THR A 96 12.85 12.18 -0.79
N GLY A 97 13.70 13.11 -0.43
CA GLY A 97 13.86 14.40 -1.12
C GLY A 97 14.77 15.36 -0.36
N ASN A 98 15.30 16.36 -1.04
CA ASN A 98 16.13 17.37 -0.42
C ASN A 98 15.29 18.54 0.08
N ASN A 99 15.54 18.99 1.32
CA ASN A 99 14.83 20.11 1.92
C ASN A 99 13.30 19.95 1.99
N LEU A 100 12.82 18.73 2.19
CA LEU A 100 11.40 18.48 2.43
C LEU A 100 10.99 19.13 3.76
N ASN A 101 9.87 19.84 3.74
CA ASN A 101 9.27 20.42 4.93
C ASN A 101 8.47 19.35 5.70
N ALA A 102 8.94 18.99 6.90
CA ALA A 102 8.31 17.94 7.72
C ALA A 102 6.82 18.21 8.01
N THR A 103 6.44 19.47 8.25
CA THR A 103 5.03 19.85 8.47
C THR A 103 4.17 19.59 7.23
N GLN A 104 4.73 19.81 6.03
CA GLN A 104 4.00 19.49 4.78
C GLN A 104 3.88 17.99 4.56
N VAL A 105 4.91 17.22 4.94
CA VAL A 105 4.88 15.75 4.87
C VAL A 105 3.84 15.20 5.85
N GLU A 106 3.87 15.63 7.11
CA GLU A 106 2.88 15.25 8.12
C GLU A 106 1.45 15.56 7.67
N ARG A 107 1.26 16.77 7.14
CA ARG A 107 -0.05 17.19 6.60
C ARG A 107 -0.50 16.30 5.44
N ALA A 108 0.42 15.92 4.54
CA ALA A 108 0.08 15.08 3.40
C ALA A 108 -0.37 13.68 3.85
N VAL A 109 0.38 13.06 4.77
CA VAL A 109 0.05 11.76 5.36
C VAL A 109 -1.30 11.81 6.07
N LYS A 110 -1.52 12.83 6.92
CA LYS A 110 -2.78 13.02 7.64
C LYS A 110 -3.97 13.24 6.71
N LEU A 111 -3.83 14.05 5.68
CA LEU A 111 -4.91 14.31 4.72
C LEU A 111 -5.25 13.07 3.91
N SER A 112 -4.26 12.25 3.52
CA SER A 112 -4.52 10.97 2.88
C SER A 112 -5.32 10.06 3.81
N ALA A 113 -4.85 9.86 5.04
CA ALA A 113 -5.48 8.96 6.01
C ALA A 113 -6.92 9.33 6.36
N GLU A 114 -7.19 10.62 6.59
CA GLU A 114 -8.46 11.09 7.16
C GLU A 114 -9.47 11.57 6.12
N LYS A 115 -9.04 11.92 4.90
CA LYS A 115 -9.90 12.61 3.95
C LYS A 115 -9.92 12.04 2.53
N TYR A 116 -8.78 11.58 2.00
CA TYR A 116 -8.68 11.29 0.58
C TYR A 116 -8.58 9.81 0.23
N CYS A 117 -7.82 9.02 0.98
CA CYS A 117 -7.65 7.61 0.65
C CYS A 117 -8.92 6.81 0.90
N SER A 118 -9.66 6.53 -0.17
CA SER A 118 -10.91 5.75 -0.10
C SER A 118 -10.69 4.38 0.51
N ALA A 119 -9.58 3.72 0.19
CA ALA A 119 -9.27 2.40 0.72
C ALA A 119 -9.02 2.42 2.22
N SER A 120 -8.19 3.37 2.73
CA SER A 120 -7.94 3.50 4.17
C SER A 120 -9.22 3.86 4.93
N ILE A 121 -10.00 4.83 4.44
CA ILE A 121 -11.25 5.25 5.09
C ILE A 121 -12.28 4.13 5.11
N MET A 122 -12.36 3.33 4.05
CA MET A 122 -13.25 2.18 3.99
C MET A 122 -12.85 1.09 4.98
N LEU A 123 -11.56 0.73 5.03
CA LEU A 123 -11.02 -0.30 5.92
C LEU A 123 -11.05 0.14 7.40
N ALA A 124 -10.81 1.42 7.69
CA ALA A 124 -10.81 1.97 9.04
C ALA A 124 -12.16 1.86 9.77
N LYS A 125 -13.24 1.48 9.08
CA LYS A 125 -14.52 1.18 9.71
C LYS A 125 -14.52 -0.12 10.51
N SER A 126 -13.57 -1.01 10.26
CA SER A 126 -13.45 -2.33 10.90
C SER A 126 -12.04 -2.67 11.38
N VAL A 127 -11.03 -1.87 11.03
CA VAL A 127 -9.63 -2.12 11.34
C VAL A 127 -9.00 -0.86 11.93
N GLU A 128 -8.20 -1.01 12.97
CA GLU A 128 -7.36 0.07 13.47
C GLU A 128 -6.21 0.33 12.47
N ILE A 129 -6.16 1.55 11.90
CA ILE A 129 -5.10 1.94 10.95
C ILE A 129 -4.31 3.09 11.52
N THR A 130 -2.99 2.93 11.60
CA THR A 130 -2.05 3.95 12.06
C THR A 130 -1.03 4.29 10.96
N HIS A 131 -0.48 5.50 11.04
CA HIS A 131 0.46 6.01 10.06
C HIS A 131 1.58 6.75 10.76
N ASP A 132 2.79 6.60 10.23
CA ASP A 132 3.92 7.46 10.54
C ASP A 132 4.79 7.67 9.30
N PHE A 133 5.85 8.47 9.43
CA PHE A 133 6.76 8.72 8.32
C PHE A 133 8.18 9.04 8.79
N VAL A 134 9.13 8.82 7.87
CA VAL A 134 10.50 9.31 7.96
C VAL A 134 10.87 10.04 6.67
N ILE A 135 11.61 11.14 6.81
CA ILE A 135 12.18 11.87 5.67
C ILE A 135 13.63 11.44 5.51
N LYS A 136 14.01 11.01 4.31
CA LYS A 136 15.39 10.69 3.96
C LYS A 136 15.94 11.69 2.95
N PRO A 137 17.19 12.14 3.09
CA PRO A 137 17.85 12.91 2.06
C PRO A 137 18.13 12.03 0.83
N ILE A 138 18.34 12.66 -0.32
CA ILE A 138 18.81 11.94 -1.51
C ILE A 138 20.25 11.48 -1.24
N GLU A 139 20.47 10.17 -1.26
CA GLU A 139 21.84 9.62 -1.24
C GLU A 139 22.47 9.83 -2.62
N ILE A 140 23.43 10.73 -2.72
CA ILE A 140 24.28 10.84 -3.90
C ILE A 140 25.29 9.70 -3.78
N LYS A 141 25.04 8.57 -4.48
CA LYS A 141 26.10 7.61 -4.72
C LYS A 141 27.16 8.30 -5.58
N LEU A 142 28.25 8.72 -4.95
CA LEU A 142 29.49 9.01 -5.67
C LEU A 142 29.92 7.67 -6.28
N SER A 143 29.45 7.40 -7.48
CA SER A 143 30.00 6.32 -8.30
C SER A 143 31.45 6.70 -8.56
N GLU A 144 32.33 5.80 -8.20
CA GLU A 144 33.77 5.85 -8.43
C GLU A 144 34.07 6.35 -9.84
N ILE A 145 34.82 7.47 -9.88
CA ILE A 145 35.50 7.93 -11.10
C ILE A 145 36.71 7.04 -11.33
#